data_a17cf055eb549b628764161ffad3d5e8
#
_entry.id   a17cf055eb549b628764161ffad3d5e8
#
_cell.length_a   1.000
_cell.length_b   1.000
_cell.length_c   1.000
_cell.angle_alpha   90.00
_cell.angle_beta   90.00
_cell.angle_gamma   90.00
#
_symmetry.space_group_name_H-M   'P 1'
#
loop_
_entity.id
_entity.type
_entity.pdbx_description
1 polymer ?
#
loop_
_entity_poly.entity_id
_entity_poly.type
_entity_poly.pdbx_seq_one_letter_code
_entity_poly.pdbx_strand_id
1 'polypeptide(L)'
;MRLNTIYNEDCLEGMKRIPDESVDLVVTDPPYKIIGGGDSKSRYATSGMLNRSGKNVINGKLFNHNETAFSTWVPEVYRVLKESTHFYVMTNDKNMHELMDACVASGFQLVNILIWKKNNVTPNKFYMKNCEFILLYRKGGQRWINDMGTKHMLEVDNIRNKKHPTEKPVELMETLVLNSSNVGEVVLDPFLGAGSTMLAAKWNDRQYIGFELDEGYYNIAQDRIENHTQQLSLI
;
A
#
# COMPACT_ATOMS: atom_id res chain seq x y z
N MET A 1 -22.04 -0.21 1.06
CA MET A 1 -21.07 -0.90 1.91
C MET A 1 -20.96 -0.17 3.25
N ARG A 2 -20.63 -0.84 4.35
CA ARG A 2 -20.50 -0.18 5.66
C ARG A 2 -19.13 0.50 5.75
N LEU A 3 -19.12 1.76 6.18
CA LEU A 3 -17.90 2.52 6.47
C LEU A 3 -17.26 2.10 7.80
N ASN A 4 -16.01 2.46 8.01
CA ASN A 4 -15.20 2.11 9.20
C ASN A 4 -15.15 0.59 9.42
N THR A 5 -15.00 -0.14 8.31
CA THR A 5 -15.03 -1.60 8.31
C THR A 5 -13.96 -2.15 7.36
N ILE A 6 -13.30 -3.19 7.81
CA ILE A 6 -12.44 -4.02 6.96
C ILE A 6 -13.15 -5.34 6.65
N TYR A 7 -12.86 -5.94 5.52
CA TYR A 7 -13.52 -7.13 5.02
C TYR A 7 -12.50 -8.21 4.66
N ASN A 8 -12.76 -9.45 5.14
CA ASN A 8 -11.94 -10.60 4.76
C ASN A 8 -12.49 -11.20 3.46
N GLU A 9 -12.08 -10.63 2.33
CA GLU A 9 -12.55 -11.06 1.01
C GLU A 9 -11.64 -10.53 -0.10
N ASP A 10 -11.85 -11.02 -1.31
CA ASP A 10 -11.19 -10.49 -2.52
C ASP A 10 -11.61 -9.04 -2.77
N CYS A 11 -10.63 -8.16 -3.00
CA CYS A 11 -10.87 -6.74 -3.22
C CYS A 11 -11.73 -6.46 -4.47
N LEU A 12 -11.63 -7.29 -5.51
CA LEU A 12 -12.45 -7.14 -6.72
C LEU A 12 -13.94 -7.38 -6.41
N GLU A 13 -14.25 -8.43 -5.63
CA GLU A 13 -15.62 -8.69 -5.21
C GLU A 13 -16.11 -7.61 -4.23
N GLY A 14 -15.25 -7.17 -3.35
CA GLY A 14 -15.54 -6.08 -2.41
C GLY A 14 -15.83 -4.77 -3.11
N MET A 15 -14.97 -4.33 -4.01
CA MET A 15 -15.11 -3.06 -4.72
C MET A 15 -16.37 -2.99 -5.59
N LYS A 16 -16.88 -4.11 -6.15
CA LYS A 16 -18.16 -4.13 -6.89
C LYS A 16 -19.35 -3.59 -6.07
N ARG A 17 -19.26 -3.66 -4.75
CA ARG A 17 -20.31 -3.15 -3.84
C ARG A 17 -20.11 -1.70 -3.41
N ILE A 18 -18.99 -1.10 -3.77
CA ILE A 18 -18.71 0.32 -3.55
C ILE A 18 -19.36 1.10 -4.72
N PRO A 19 -20.20 2.11 -4.45
CA PRO A 19 -20.76 2.94 -5.51
C PRO A 19 -19.67 3.67 -6.28
N ASP A 20 -19.93 3.98 -7.54
CA ASP A 20 -19.08 4.83 -8.35
C ASP A 20 -18.90 6.18 -7.65
N GLU A 21 -17.69 6.73 -7.75
CA GLU A 21 -17.37 8.09 -7.25
C GLU A 21 -17.78 8.35 -5.79
N SER A 22 -17.54 7.36 -4.92
CA SER A 22 -17.89 7.45 -3.50
C SER A 22 -16.68 7.47 -2.54
N VAL A 23 -15.47 7.23 -3.05
CA VAL A 23 -14.22 7.18 -2.30
C VAL A 23 -13.42 8.47 -2.54
N ASP A 24 -12.88 9.06 -1.49
CA ASP A 24 -12.14 10.32 -1.54
C ASP A 24 -10.64 10.14 -1.71
N LEU A 25 -10.10 8.99 -1.31
CA LEU A 25 -8.68 8.68 -1.40
C LEU A 25 -8.46 7.18 -1.46
N VAL A 26 -7.52 6.74 -2.31
CA VAL A 26 -6.98 5.38 -2.26
C VAL A 26 -5.49 5.44 -1.92
N VAL A 27 -5.08 4.67 -0.92
CA VAL A 27 -3.67 4.46 -0.53
C VAL A 27 -3.45 2.97 -0.38
N THR A 28 -2.57 2.37 -1.18
CA THR A 28 -2.41 0.92 -1.20
C THR A 28 -1.00 0.43 -1.53
N ASP A 29 -0.67 -0.75 -1.02
CA ASP A 29 0.55 -1.50 -1.34
C ASP A 29 0.17 -2.88 -1.91
N PRO A 30 -0.10 -2.97 -3.22
CA PRO A 30 -0.59 -4.20 -3.83
C PRO A 30 0.48 -5.31 -3.79
N PRO A 31 0.07 -6.58 -3.80
CA PRO A 31 1.00 -7.69 -3.92
C PRO A 31 1.73 -7.64 -5.26
N TYR A 32 3.05 -7.84 -5.24
CA TYR A 32 3.87 -7.88 -6.45
C TYR A 32 4.19 -9.32 -6.84
N LYS A 33 4.32 -9.56 -8.14
CA LYS A 33 4.97 -10.77 -8.62
C LYS A 33 6.39 -10.82 -8.03
N ILE A 34 6.66 -11.74 -7.11
CA ILE A 34 8.01 -11.96 -6.62
C ILE A 34 8.79 -12.58 -7.75
N ILE A 35 9.60 -11.79 -8.41
CA ILE A 35 10.61 -12.33 -9.32
C ILE A 35 11.69 -12.88 -8.40
N GLY A 36 11.57 -14.15 -8.06
CA GLY A 36 12.59 -14.92 -7.35
C GLY A 36 13.86 -14.91 -8.18
N GLY A 37 14.80 -14.07 -7.83
CA GLY A 37 16.10 -13.97 -8.45
C GLY A 37 17.18 -14.48 -7.51
N GLY A 38 17.05 -15.67 -7.00
CA GLY A 38 18.11 -16.37 -6.30
C GLY A 38 18.28 -17.74 -6.93
N ASP A 39 19.20 -17.88 -7.90
CA ASP A 39 19.72 -19.18 -8.24
C ASP A 39 20.29 -19.78 -6.95
N SER A 40 19.67 -20.85 -6.45
CA SER A 40 20.05 -21.54 -5.20
C SER A 40 21.47 -22.11 -5.26
N LYS A 41 22.13 -22.04 -6.42
CA LYS A 41 23.52 -22.47 -6.64
C LYS A 41 24.54 -21.33 -6.61
N SER A 42 24.11 -20.07 -6.49
CA SER A 42 25.03 -18.95 -6.38
C SER A 42 25.61 -18.90 -4.96
N ARG A 43 26.96 -18.96 -4.82
CA ARG A 43 27.70 -18.72 -3.56
C ARG A 43 27.41 -17.34 -2.94
N TYR A 44 26.75 -16.47 -3.66
CA TYR A 44 26.31 -15.13 -3.27
C TYR A 44 24.78 -15.03 -3.21
N ALA A 45 24.07 -16.17 -3.11
CA ALA A 45 22.68 -16.12 -2.70
C ALA A 45 22.66 -15.50 -1.30
N THR A 46 22.57 -14.19 -1.25
CA THR A 46 22.19 -13.48 -0.04
C THR A 46 20.79 -13.98 0.26
N SER A 47 20.76 -15.06 1.06
CA SER A 47 19.56 -15.48 1.75
C SER A 47 19.11 -14.26 2.52
N GLY A 48 18.22 -13.48 1.92
CA GLY A 48 17.58 -12.39 2.61
C GLY A 48 17.06 -12.93 3.93
N MET A 49 16.97 -12.10 4.93
CA MET A 49 16.48 -12.42 6.28
C MET A 49 15.18 -13.25 6.32
N LEU A 50 14.45 -13.32 5.20
CA LEU A 50 13.21 -14.08 4.98
C LEU A 50 13.44 -15.60 4.81
N ASN A 51 14.67 -16.06 4.57
CA ASN A 51 14.95 -17.48 4.34
C ASN A 51 15.44 -18.25 5.60
N ARG A 52 15.49 -17.59 6.75
CA ARG A 52 15.94 -18.22 7.99
C ARG A 52 14.89 -19.06 8.73
N SER A 53 13.63 -18.99 8.39
CA SER A 53 12.57 -19.74 9.07
C SER A 53 11.80 -20.74 8.21
N GLY A 54 12.27 -21.10 7.03
CA GLY A 54 11.87 -22.32 6.31
C GLY A 54 10.38 -22.68 6.17
N LYS A 55 9.45 -21.86 6.65
CA LYS A 55 8.05 -22.26 6.79
C LYS A 55 7.05 -21.52 5.90
N ASN A 56 7.45 -20.42 5.23
CA ASN A 56 6.48 -19.57 4.51
C ASN A 56 6.84 -19.29 3.05
N VAL A 57 7.75 -20.03 2.43
CA VAL A 57 8.07 -19.88 1.01
C VAL A 57 7.72 -21.18 0.30
N ILE A 58 6.51 -21.26 -0.22
CA ILE A 58 6.11 -22.33 -1.14
C ILE A 58 6.46 -21.87 -2.55
N ASN A 59 7.38 -22.56 -3.22
CA ASN A 59 7.80 -22.29 -4.61
C ASN A 59 8.33 -20.86 -4.89
N GLY A 60 8.99 -20.23 -3.92
CA GLY A 60 9.52 -18.88 -4.09
C GLY A 60 8.47 -17.77 -3.96
N LYS A 61 7.22 -18.08 -3.63
CA LYS A 61 6.15 -17.12 -3.40
C LYS A 61 6.01 -16.83 -1.90
N LEU A 62 6.01 -15.55 -1.53
CA LEU A 62 5.79 -15.12 -0.15
C LEU A 62 4.30 -15.19 0.25
N PHE A 63 3.41 -15.12 -0.73
CA PHE A 63 1.95 -15.13 -0.59
C PHE A 63 1.32 -16.04 -1.63
N ASN A 64 0.23 -16.70 -1.29
CA ASN A 64 -0.49 -17.61 -2.18
C ASN A 64 -1.30 -16.90 -3.29
N HIS A 65 -1.45 -15.57 -3.22
CA HIS A 65 -2.38 -14.79 -4.06
C HIS A 65 -1.71 -13.62 -4.79
N ASN A 66 -0.43 -13.72 -5.18
CA ASN A 66 0.33 -12.66 -5.84
C ASN A 66 0.08 -12.54 -7.36
N GLU A 67 -0.98 -13.13 -7.88
CA GLU A 67 -1.20 -13.23 -9.34
C GLU A 67 -2.23 -12.22 -9.87
N THR A 68 -2.77 -11.35 -9.01
CA THR A 68 -3.74 -10.35 -9.45
C THR A 68 -3.06 -9.31 -10.35
N ALA A 69 -3.44 -9.30 -11.64
CA ALA A 69 -2.89 -8.35 -12.60
C ALA A 69 -3.36 -6.93 -12.28
N PHE A 70 -2.49 -5.93 -12.47
CA PHE A 70 -2.86 -4.52 -12.25
C PHE A 70 -4.05 -4.09 -13.11
N SER A 71 -4.14 -4.61 -14.33
CA SER A 71 -5.25 -4.33 -15.27
C SER A 71 -6.63 -4.81 -14.80
N THR A 72 -6.71 -5.61 -13.74
CA THR A 72 -8.01 -6.09 -13.23
C THR A 72 -8.58 -5.21 -12.12
N TRP A 73 -7.74 -4.69 -11.23
CA TRP A 73 -8.22 -3.93 -10.06
C TRP A 73 -8.04 -2.41 -10.19
N VAL A 74 -7.06 -1.93 -10.98
CA VAL A 74 -6.86 -0.49 -11.17
C VAL A 74 -8.07 0.19 -11.82
N PRO A 75 -8.77 -0.39 -12.82
CA PRO A 75 -10.01 0.18 -13.33
C PRO A 75 -11.12 0.31 -12.27
N GLU A 76 -11.23 -0.65 -11.33
CA GLU A 76 -12.19 -0.57 -10.24
C GLU A 76 -11.84 0.54 -9.24
N VAL A 77 -10.55 0.74 -8.96
CA VAL A 77 -10.08 1.90 -8.16
C VAL A 77 -10.47 3.20 -8.85
N TYR A 78 -10.29 3.29 -10.18
CA TYR A 78 -10.69 4.48 -10.94
C TYR A 78 -12.20 4.72 -10.85
N ARG A 79 -13.01 3.67 -10.98
CA ARG A 79 -14.47 3.75 -10.91
C ARG A 79 -14.96 4.30 -9.58
N VAL A 80 -14.43 3.76 -8.46
CA VAL A 80 -14.93 4.12 -7.12
C VAL A 80 -14.41 5.46 -6.62
N LEU A 81 -13.28 5.96 -7.12
CA LEU A 81 -12.73 7.27 -6.75
C LEU A 81 -13.59 8.40 -7.32
N LYS A 82 -13.80 9.43 -6.50
CA LYS A 82 -14.44 10.69 -6.92
C LYS A 82 -13.55 11.45 -7.90
N GLU A 83 -14.16 12.32 -8.68
CA GLU A 83 -13.42 13.29 -9.48
C GLU A 83 -12.59 14.24 -8.61
N SER A 84 -11.44 14.66 -9.14
CA SER A 84 -10.49 15.55 -8.44
C SER A 84 -9.97 14.95 -7.13
N THR A 85 -9.68 13.65 -7.11
CA THR A 85 -9.11 12.97 -5.96
C THR A 85 -7.80 12.25 -6.30
N HIS A 86 -7.11 11.76 -5.28
CA HIS A 86 -5.79 11.16 -5.39
C HIS A 86 -5.82 9.64 -5.21
N PHE A 87 -4.86 9.01 -5.86
CA PHE A 87 -4.55 7.60 -5.72
C PHE A 87 -3.04 7.43 -5.47
N TYR A 88 -2.67 6.92 -4.30
CA TYR A 88 -1.30 6.52 -3.99
C TYR A 88 -1.17 5.01 -4.10
N VAL A 89 -0.21 4.57 -4.89
CA VAL A 89 0.10 3.15 -5.02
C VAL A 89 1.58 2.91 -4.86
N MET A 90 1.94 2.04 -3.92
CA MET A 90 3.32 1.64 -3.69
C MET A 90 3.79 0.69 -4.78
N THR A 91 5.08 0.74 -5.10
CA THR A 91 5.68 -0.15 -6.10
C THR A 91 7.19 -0.27 -5.92
N ASN A 92 7.77 -1.22 -6.63
CA ASN A 92 9.21 -1.35 -6.79
C ASN A 92 9.61 -1.13 -8.26
N ASP A 93 10.91 -1.00 -8.49
CA ASP A 93 11.49 -0.76 -9.82
C ASP A 93 11.10 -1.80 -10.89
N LYS A 94 10.78 -3.02 -10.51
CA LYS A 94 10.45 -4.10 -11.46
C LYS A 94 9.01 -4.07 -11.94
N ASN A 95 8.10 -3.67 -11.05
CA ASN A 95 6.66 -3.67 -11.32
C ASN A 95 6.14 -2.30 -11.75
N MET A 96 6.97 -1.25 -11.62
CA MET A 96 6.58 0.14 -11.87
C MET A 96 6.01 0.34 -13.27
N HIS A 97 6.65 -0.19 -14.30
CA HIS A 97 6.22 0.00 -15.69
C HIS A 97 4.83 -0.59 -15.94
N GLU A 98 4.61 -1.87 -15.58
CA GLU A 98 3.33 -2.55 -15.77
C GLU A 98 2.19 -1.84 -14.99
N LEU A 99 2.50 -1.36 -13.77
CA LEU A 99 1.54 -0.60 -12.96
C LEU A 99 1.21 0.75 -13.57
N MET A 100 2.21 1.48 -14.08
CA MET A 100 2.00 2.77 -14.75
C MET A 100 1.13 2.61 -15.99
N ASP A 101 1.37 1.59 -16.80
CA ASP A 101 0.56 1.29 -17.98
C ASP A 101 -0.91 1.01 -17.61
N ALA A 102 -1.14 0.22 -16.56
CA ALA A 102 -2.50 -0.06 -16.07
C ALA A 102 -3.21 1.20 -15.55
N CYS A 103 -2.50 2.06 -14.84
CA CYS A 103 -3.06 3.32 -14.34
C CYS A 103 -3.42 4.27 -15.49
N VAL A 104 -2.54 4.46 -16.45
CA VAL A 104 -2.79 5.32 -17.63
C VAL A 104 -3.94 4.76 -18.47
N ALA A 105 -3.96 3.46 -18.72
CA ALA A 105 -5.05 2.79 -19.45
C ALA A 105 -6.41 2.95 -18.76
N SER A 106 -6.44 3.07 -17.43
CA SER A 106 -7.65 3.31 -16.65
C SER A 106 -8.10 4.77 -16.62
N GLY A 107 -7.29 5.72 -17.13
CA GLY A 107 -7.60 7.14 -17.15
C GLY A 107 -6.93 7.99 -16.08
N PHE A 108 -6.12 7.40 -15.22
CA PHE A 108 -5.35 8.13 -14.21
C PHE A 108 -4.25 8.99 -14.84
N GLN A 109 -3.98 10.13 -14.23
CA GLN A 109 -2.88 11.02 -14.59
C GLN A 109 -1.81 10.99 -13.50
N LEU A 110 -0.58 10.64 -13.88
CA LEU A 110 0.56 10.68 -12.95
C LEU A 110 0.83 12.12 -12.53
N VAL A 111 0.88 12.38 -11.22
CA VAL A 111 1.19 13.68 -10.63
C VAL A 111 2.64 13.73 -10.17
N ASN A 112 3.07 12.70 -9.43
CA ASN A 112 4.42 12.67 -8.86
C ASN A 112 4.87 11.23 -8.57
N ILE A 113 6.19 11.05 -8.40
CA ILE A 113 6.78 9.82 -7.88
C ILE A 113 7.44 10.17 -6.55
N LEU A 114 6.86 9.67 -5.46
CA LEU A 114 7.42 9.83 -4.14
C LEU A 114 8.40 8.70 -3.84
N ILE A 115 9.39 8.98 -3.03
CA ILE A 115 10.43 8.02 -2.63
C ILE A 115 10.37 7.85 -1.12
N TRP A 116 9.99 6.65 -0.67
CA TRP A 116 10.18 6.30 0.72
C TRP A 116 11.61 5.80 0.93
N LYS A 117 12.44 6.63 1.57
CA LYS A 117 13.82 6.29 1.96
C LYS A 117 13.78 5.51 3.28
N LYS A 118 14.34 4.30 3.24
CA LYS A 118 14.41 3.41 4.40
C LYS A 118 15.74 3.57 5.12
N ASN A 119 15.74 3.31 6.43
CA ASN A 119 16.95 3.25 7.25
C ASN A 119 17.72 1.92 7.14
N ASN A 120 17.22 0.95 6.37
CA ASN A 120 17.90 -0.31 6.09
C ASN A 120 18.17 -0.47 4.59
N VAL A 121 19.17 -1.26 4.26
CA VAL A 121 19.56 -1.56 2.87
C VAL A 121 19.35 -3.03 2.55
N THR A 122 18.89 -3.29 1.33
CA THR A 122 18.83 -4.64 0.78
C THR A 122 19.95 -4.81 -0.25
N PRO A 123 20.87 -5.78 -0.05
CA PRO A 123 21.95 -6.05 -0.99
C PRO A 123 21.42 -6.37 -2.40
N ASN A 124 22.14 -5.85 -3.39
CA ASN A 124 21.84 -6.08 -4.81
C ASN A 124 23.16 -6.14 -5.58
N LYS A 125 23.18 -6.82 -6.74
CA LYS A 125 24.37 -6.96 -7.57
C LYS A 125 24.82 -5.65 -8.25
N PHE A 126 23.92 -4.69 -8.41
CA PHE A 126 24.21 -3.39 -9.03
C PHE A 126 24.32 -2.31 -7.96
N TYR A 127 23.20 -1.88 -7.40
CA TYR A 127 23.15 -0.88 -6.33
C TYR A 127 22.36 -1.43 -5.15
N MET A 128 22.78 -1.13 -3.93
CA MET A 128 22.02 -1.49 -2.73
C MET A 128 20.69 -0.73 -2.72
N LYS A 129 19.60 -1.45 -2.44
CA LYS A 129 18.26 -0.86 -2.41
C LYS A 129 17.91 -0.41 -1.00
N ASN A 130 17.63 0.86 -0.84
CA ASN A 130 17.22 1.47 0.42
C ASN A 130 15.95 2.33 0.29
N CYS A 131 15.22 2.17 -0.80
CA CYS A 131 13.98 2.91 -1.01
C CYS A 131 12.89 2.04 -1.65
N GLU A 132 11.65 2.49 -1.54
CA GLU A 132 10.49 2.07 -2.32
C GLU A 132 9.86 3.30 -2.96
N PHE A 133 9.09 3.09 -4.02
CA PHE A 133 8.43 4.15 -4.76
C PHE A 133 6.94 4.19 -4.41
N ILE A 134 6.37 5.39 -4.40
CA ILE A 134 4.94 5.62 -4.25
C ILE A 134 4.52 6.49 -5.42
N LEU A 135 3.69 5.96 -6.29
CA LEU A 135 3.17 6.71 -7.43
C LEU A 135 1.93 7.46 -6.98
N LEU A 136 1.95 8.77 -7.14
CA LEU A 136 0.80 9.64 -6.92
C LEU A 136 0.09 9.89 -8.23
N TYR A 137 -1.13 9.43 -8.32
CA TYR A 137 -2.04 9.69 -9.43
C TYR A 137 -3.19 10.58 -8.99
N ARG A 138 -3.86 11.19 -9.99
CA ARG A 138 -5.15 11.85 -9.81
C ARG A 138 -6.18 11.31 -10.80
N LYS A 139 -7.45 11.35 -10.42
CA LYS A 139 -8.59 11.18 -11.30
C LYS A 139 -9.12 12.58 -11.66
N GLY A 140 -9.30 12.86 -12.96
CA GLY A 140 -9.90 14.10 -13.44
C GLY A 140 -9.15 15.38 -13.07
N GLY A 141 -9.88 16.35 -12.51
CA GLY A 141 -9.38 17.69 -12.20
C GLY A 141 -8.25 17.76 -11.18
N GLN A 142 -7.69 18.95 -10.99
CA GLN A 142 -6.62 19.16 -10.01
C GLN A 142 -7.18 19.29 -8.59
N ARG A 143 -6.53 18.59 -7.65
CA ARG A 143 -6.62 18.83 -6.21
C ARG A 143 -5.19 19.02 -5.69
N TRP A 144 -4.96 20.05 -4.91
CA TRP A 144 -3.69 20.25 -4.23
C TRP A 144 -3.60 19.33 -3.00
N ILE A 145 -2.40 18.91 -2.64
CA ILE A 145 -2.19 18.27 -1.35
C ILE A 145 -2.35 19.30 -0.23
N ASN A 146 -2.74 18.86 0.95
CA ASN A 146 -3.06 19.77 2.06
C ASN A 146 -1.82 20.48 2.60
N ASP A 147 -0.67 19.79 2.70
CA ASP A 147 0.61 20.41 3.06
C ASP A 147 1.56 20.43 1.85
N MET A 148 1.60 21.53 1.16
CA MET A 148 2.48 21.76 0.00
C MET A 148 3.97 21.85 0.38
N GLY A 149 4.31 21.91 1.67
CA GLY A 149 5.68 21.84 2.18
C GLY A 149 6.23 20.42 2.25
N THR A 150 5.37 19.40 2.15
CA THR A 150 5.79 18.00 2.19
C THR A 150 6.71 17.66 1.01
N LYS A 151 7.88 17.14 1.32
CA LYS A 151 8.87 16.73 0.31
C LYS A 151 8.47 15.41 -0.33
N HIS A 152 8.83 15.21 -1.61
CA HIS A 152 8.58 13.94 -2.30
C HIS A 152 9.50 12.80 -1.83
N MET A 153 10.61 13.08 -1.14
CA MET A 153 11.42 12.08 -0.44
C MET A 153 10.97 12.02 1.01
N LEU A 154 10.33 10.92 1.39
CA LEU A 154 9.82 10.65 2.72
C LEU A 154 10.84 9.81 3.49
N GLU A 155 11.39 10.35 4.57
CA GLU A 155 12.36 9.67 5.43
C GLU A 155 11.64 9.15 6.67
N VAL A 156 11.13 7.93 6.58
CA VAL A 156 10.43 7.24 7.66
C VAL A 156 11.14 5.92 7.94
N ASP A 157 11.43 5.66 9.20
CA ASP A 157 12.11 4.45 9.62
C ASP A 157 11.28 3.20 9.34
N ASN A 158 11.94 2.15 8.87
CA ASN A 158 11.29 0.87 8.67
C ASN A 158 10.97 0.22 10.03
N ILE A 159 9.85 -0.50 10.11
CA ILE A 159 9.43 -1.20 11.33
C ILE A 159 10.44 -2.31 11.65
N ARG A 160 10.93 -2.35 12.90
CA ARG A 160 11.90 -3.37 13.35
C ARG A 160 11.23 -4.71 13.65
N ASN A 161 10.07 -4.70 14.31
CA ASN A 161 9.33 -5.90 14.73
C ASN A 161 8.00 -5.99 13.97
N LYS A 162 8.07 -6.36 12.69
CA LYS A 162 6.91 -6.47 11.81
C LYS A 162 6.01 -7.63 12.22
N LYS A 163 4.70 -7.38 12.29
CA LYS A 163 3.66 -8.42 12.40
C LYS A 163 3.32 -9.03 11.04
N HIS A 164 3.53 -8.27 9.97
CA HIS A 164 3.36 -8.70 8.58
C HIS A 164 4.68 -8.50 7.81
N PRO A 165 5.10 -9.40 6.92
CA PRO A 165 6.39 -9.31 6.21
C PRO A 165 6.60 -8.00 5.45
N THR A 166 5.54 -7.47 4.86
CA THR A 166 5.57 -6.21 4.07
C THR A 166 4.90 -5.04 4.80
N GLU A 167 4.70 -5.14 6.12
CA GLU A 167 4.09 -4.09 6.92
C GLU A 167 4.79 -2.74 6.71
N LYS A 168 3.99 -1.72 6.40
CA LYS A 168 4.46 -0.35 6.21
C LYS A 168 4.33 0.45 7.52
N PRO A 169 5.22 1.42 7.79
CA PRO A 169 5.07 2.32 8.90
C PRO A 169 3.75 3.10 8.82
N VAL A 170 3.03 3.19 9.94
CA VAL A 170 1.78 3.97 9.98
C VAL A 170 2.03 5.44 9.70
N GLU A 171 3.13 6.01 10.20
CA GLU A 171 3.58 7.38 9.94
C GLU A 171 3.72 7.70 8.43
N LEU A 172 4.23 6.72 7.64
CA LEU A 172 4.30 6.87 6.19
C LEU A 172 2.91 6.98 5.58
N MET A 173 1.98 6.08 5.96
CA MET A 173 0.60 6.10 5.47
C MET A 173 -0.14 7.34 5.94
N GLU A 174 0.10 7.78 7.17
CA GLU A 174 -0.48 8.99 7.75
C GLU A 174 -0.12 10.23 6.95
N THR A 175 1.15 10.37 6.53
CA THR A 175 1.59 11.47 5.64
C THR A 175 0.78 11.50 4.35
N LEU A 176 0.52 10.35 3.72
CA LEU A 176 -0.24 10.27 2.47
C LEU A 176 -1.73 10.58 2.70
N VAL A 177 -2.31 10.03 3.78
CA VAL A 177 -3.72 10.24 4.15
C VAL A 177 -3.98 11.71 4.48
N LEU A 178 -3.15 12.34 5.31
CA LEU A 178 -3.30 13.74 5.70
C LEU A 178 -3.17 14.68 4.50
N ASN A 179 -2.25 14.39 3.59
CA ASN A 179 -2.01 15.24 2.42
C ASN A 179 -3.13 15.19 1.38
N SER A 180 -3.90 14.12 1.32
CA SER A 180 -4.86 13.93 0.22
C SER A 180 -6.29 13.62 0.66
N SER A 181 -6.58 13.80 1.96
CA SER A 181 -7.94 13.69 2.49
C SER A 181 -8.21 14.69 3.59
N ASN A 182 -9.48 14.93 3.86
CA ASN A 182 -9.97 15.75 4.97
C ASN A 182 -10.72 14.89 6.00
N VAL A 183 -10.97 15.45 7.18
CA VAL A 183 -11.77 14.79 8.23
C VAL A 183 -13.13 14.38 7.66
N GLY A 184 -13.55 13.15 7.92
CA GLY A 184 -14.81 12.56 7.47
C GLY A 184 -14.78 12.01 6.03
N GLU A 185 -13.73 12.28 5.23
CA GLU A 185 -13.57 11.69 3.89
C GLU A 185 -13.22 10.20 3.95
N VAL A 186 -13.59 9.45 2.91
CA VAL A 186 -13.45 7.99 2.83
C VAL A 186 -12.13 7.60 2.20
N VAL A 187 -11.33 6.84 2.95
CA VAL A 187 -10.07 6.24 2.50
C VAL A 187 -10.29 4.76 2.19
N LEU A 188 -9.85 4.30 1.03
CA LEU A 188 -9.90 2.90 0.62
C LEU A 188 -8.50 2.31 0.50
N ASP A 189 -8.32 1.10 1.00
CA ASP A 189 -7.16 0.24 0.74
C ASP A 189 -7.61 -1.13 0.24
N PRO A 190 -7.49 -1.41 -1.07
CA PRO A 190 -7.85 -2.70 -1.66
C PRO A 190 -6.97 -3.88 -1.19
N PHE A 191 -5.76 -3.61 -0.67
CA PHE A 191 -4.78 -4.62 -0.27
C PHE A 191 -4.24 -4.31 1.13
N LEU A 192 -5.13 -4.44 2.11
CA LEU A 192 -4.98 -3.93 3.46
C LEU A 192 -3.73 -4.41 4.20
N GLY A 193 -3.32 -5.68 3.99
CA GLY A 193 -2.24 -6.29 4.74
C GLY A 193 -2.43 -6.20 6.25
N ALA A 194 -1.47 -5.60 6.95
CA ALA A 194 -1.54 -5.39 8.41
C ALA A 194 -2.33 -4.14 8.85
N GLY A 195 -3.02 -3.45 7.95
CA GLY A 195 -3.95 -2.36 8.28
C GLY A 195 -3.31 -0.99 8.55
N SER A 196 -2.09 -0.74 8.11
CA SER A 196 -1.40 0.54 8.41
C SER A 196 -2.13 1.75 7.83
N THR A 197 -2.68 1.64 6.62
CA THR A 197 -3.49 2.71 5.99
C THR A 197 -4.75 3.00 6.80
N MET A 198 -5.44 1.96 7.28
CA MET A 198 -6.68 2.13 8.04
C MET A 198 -6.44 2.70 9.43
N LEU A 199 -5.32 2.35 10.06
CA LEU A 199 -4.89 2.98 11.31
C LEU A 199 -4.65 4.48 11.12
N ALA A 200 -3.92 4.85 10.07
CA ALA A 200 -3.68 6.25 9.73
C ALA A 200 -5.00 7.01 9.48
N ALA A 201 -5.94 6.41 8.75
CA ALA A 201 -7.26 6.98 8.49
C ALA A 201 -8.05 7.17 9.79
N LYS A 202 -8.15 6.11 10.61
CA LYS A 202 -8.88 6.12 11.89
C LYS A 202 -8.32 7.15 12.86
N TRP A 203 -7.00 7.23 13.05
CA TRP A 203 -6.36 8.15 13.98
C TRP A 203 -6.57 9.63 13.63
N ASN A 204 -6.87 9.89 12.35
CA ASN A 204 -7.05 11.23 11.83
C ASN A 204 -8.51 11.53 11.45
N ASP A 205 -9.47 10.80 12.01
CA ASP A 205 -10.91 11.02 11.81
C ASP A 205 -11.39 10.90 10.35
N ARG A 206 -10.70 10.08 9.55
CA ARG A 206 -11.18 9.67 8.22
C ARG A 206 -12.02 8.42 8.36
N GLN A 207 -13.02 8.31 7.50
CA GLN A 207 -13.74 7.05 7.32
C GLN A 207 -12.91 6.11 6.44
N TYR A 208 -13.13 4.80 6.58
CA TYR A 208 -12.29 3.86 5.85
C TYR A 208 -13.05 2.60 5.41
N ILE A 209 -12.53 2.00 4.33
CA ILE A 209 -12.88 0.67 3.84
C ILE A 209 -11.57 -0.04 3.48
N GLY A 210 -11.40 -1.29 3.87
CA GLY A 210 -10.22 -2.09 3.52
C GLY A 210 -10.59 -3.53 3.20
N PHE A 211 -9.79 -4.17 2.32
CA PHE A 211 -9.94 -5.57 1.95
C PHE A 211 -8.66 -6.33 2.19
N GLU A 212 -8.78 -7.53 2.77
CA GLU A 212 -7.66 -8.46 2.95
C GLU A 212 -8.17 -9.89 2.70
N LEU A 213 -7.51 -10.57 1.77
CA LEU A 213 -7.90 -11.91 1.36
C LEU A 213 -7.43 -12.98 2.34
N ASP A 214 -6.22 -12.81 2.92
CA ASP A 214 -5.67 -13.73 3.89
C ASP A 214 -6.30 -13.51 5.27
N GLU A 215 -6.98 -14.53 5.80
CA GLU A 215 -7.68 -14.46 7.09
C GLU A 215 -6.70 -14.15 8.25
N GLY A 216 -5.48 -14.67 8.20
CA GLY A 216 -4.48 -14.43 9.24
C GLY A 216 -4.06 -12.95 9.28
N TYR A 217 -3.84 -12.34 8.12
CA TYR A 217 -3.52 -10.92 8.02
C TYR A 217 -4.72 -10.03 8.32
N TYR A 218 -5.91 -10.43 7.90
CA TYR A 218 -7.16 -9.76 8.27
C TYR A 218 -7.31 -9.68 9.80
N ASN A 219 -7.14 -10.79 10.51
CA ASN A 219 -7.24 -10.84 11.96
C ASN A 219 -6.19 -9.94 12.65
N ILE A 220 -4.96 -9.89 12.11
CA ILE A 220 -3.92 -8.97 12.60
C ILE A 220 -4.34 -7.51 12.39
N ALA A 221 -4.86 -7.17 11.21
CA ALA A 221 -5.32 -5.83 10.90
C ALA A 221 -6.49 -5.41 11.79
N GLN A 222 -7.45 -6.31 12.00
CA GLN A 222 -8.62 -6.07 12.87
C GLN A 222 -8.19 -5.79 14.31
N ASP A 223 -7.34 -6.65 14.89
CA ASP A 223 -6.80 -6.45 16.24
C ASP A 223 -6.09 -5.09 16.37
N ARG A 224 -5.28 -4.73 15.38
CA ARG A 224 -4.58 -3.43 15.38
C ARG A 224 -5.53 -2.26 15.31
N ILE A 225 -6.53 -2.31 14.44
CA ILE A 225 -7.50 -1.22 14.26
C ILE A 225 -8.39 -1.06 15.50
N GLU A 226 -8.76 -2.15 16.16
CA GLU A 226 -9.58 -2.13 17.38
C GLU A 226 -8.80 -1.67 18.61
N ASN A 227 -7.57 -2.18 18.80
CA ASN A 227 -6.85 -2.09 20.06
C ASN A 227 -5.67 -1.09 20.07
N HIS A 228 -5.24 -0.55 18.93
CA HIS A 228 -4.17 0.45 18.92
C HIS A 228 -4.74 1.86 18.96
N THR A 229 -4.57 2.50 20.11
CA THR A 229 -4.71 3.96 20.24
C THR A 229 -3.47 4.64 19.68
N GLN A 230 -3.63 5.81 19.08
CA GLN A 230 -2.51 6.65 18.66
C GLN A 230 -1.63 6.94 19.88
N GLN A 231 -0.37 6.53 19.86
CA GLN A 231 0.59 7.04 20.81
C GLN A 231 0.82 8.52 20.46
N LEU A 232 0.17 9.40 21.21
CA LEU A 232 0.50 10.80 21.19
C LEU A 232 1.97 10.91 21.58
N SER A 233 2.84 11.17 20.62
CA SER A 233 4.20 11.63 20.90
C SER A 233 4.02 12.96 21.63
N LEU A 234 4.22 12.95 22.94
CA LEU A 234 4.40 14.16 23.73
C LEU A 234 5.64 14.86 23.16
N ILE A 235 5.40 15.92 22.39
CA ILE A 235 6.41 16.88 21.95
C ILE A 235 6.77 17.75 23.16
#